data_4e94e6bd776a030b74e30e4219f4fe4a
#
_entry.id   4e94e6bd776a030b74e30e4219f4fe4a
#
_cell.length_a   1.000
_cell.length_b   1.000
_cell.length_c   1.000
_cell.angle_alpha   90.00
_cell.angle_beta   90.00
_cell.angle_gamma   90.00
#
_symmetry.space_group_name_H-M   'P 1'
#
loop_
_entity.id
_entity.type
_entity.pdbx_description
1 polymer ?
#
loop_
_entity_poly.entity_id
_entity_poly.type
_entity_poly.pdbx_seq_one_letter_code
_entity_poly.pdbx_strand_id
1 'polypeptide(L)'
;MRTKEEIESVAKESRSIAEMCRKFGIKPNGGNYKTIHNELKYYGIDTSHFTGQGWNIGLKHNPRPPKDIDSILTDNSNYQSYKLKNRLFKEGLKEKKCECCGNTEWMGKPIALELHHINGCNSDNRLINLMVLCPNCHAMTDNYRGLNKSASGEP
;
A
#
# COMPACT_ATOMS: atom_id res chain seq x y z
N MET A 1 -6.72 37.25 -10.36
CA MET A 1 -6.55 37.36 -8.90
C MET A 1 -7.97 37.38 -8.33
N ARG A 2 -8.27 36.58 -7.33
CA ARG A 2 -9.61 36.52 -6.72
C ARG A 2 -9.84 37.75 -5.88
N THR A 3 -11.11 38.13 -5.68
CA THR A 3 -11.42 39.27 -4.79
C THR A 3 -11.24 38.88 -3.31
N LYS A 4 -11.10 39.89 -2.45
CA LYS A 4 -10.99 39.68 -1.01
C LYS A 4 -12.22 38.96 -0.46
N GLU A 5 -13.39 39.39 -0.88
CA GLU A 5 -14.69 38.87 -0.42
C GLU A 5 -14.86 37.40 -0.80
N GLU A 6 -14.46 37.01 -2.02
CA GLU A 6 -14.50 35.63 -2.48
C GLU A 6 -13.60 34.73 -1.62
N ILE A 7 -12.36 35.17 -1.37
CA ILE A 7 -11.41 34.37 -0.59
C ILE A 7 -11.83 34.30 0.88
N GLU A 8 -12.30 35.38 1.46
CA GLU A 8 -12.76 35.42 2.85
C GLU A 8 -13.97 34.53 3.08
N SER A 9 -14.97 34.57 2.17
CA SER A 9 -16.16 33.70 2.23
C SER A 9 -15.76 32.23 2.18
N VAL A 10 -14.92 31.86 1.19
CA VAL A 10 -14.49 30.46 1.05
C VAL A 10 -13.59 30.03 2.20
N ALA A 11 -12.74 30.89 2.74
CA ALA A 11 -11.90 30.59 3.89
C ALA A 11 -12.72 30.28 5.14
N LYS A 12 -13.73 31.11 5.47
CA LYS A 12 -14.63 30.89 6.62
C LYS A 12 -15.32 29.52 6.61
N GLU A 13 -15.67 29.05 5.42
CA GLU A 13 -16.36 27.78 5.23
C GLU A 13 -15.40 26.58 5.03
N SER A 14 -14.10 26.81 5.01
CA SER A 14 -13.10 25.77 4.73
C SER A 14 -12.29 25.43 5.96
N ARG A 15 -11.89 24.18 6.09
CA ARG A 15 -11.03 23.68 7.19
C ARG A 15 -9.55 23.54 6.78
N SER A 16 -9.26 23.76 5.50
CA SER A 16 -7.90 23.62 4.95
C SER A 16 -7.76 24.30 3.60
N ILE A 17 -6.51 24.62 3.21
CA ILE A 17 -6.19 25.14 1.87
C ILE A 17 -6.61 24.16 0.77
N ALA A 18 -6.51 22.84 1.03
CA ALA A 18 -6.96 21.82 0.08
C ALA A 18 -8.47 21.92 -0.20
N GLU A 19 -9.27 22.21 0.82
CA GLU A 19 -10.71 22.41 0.69
C GLU A 19 -11.03 23.70 -0.06
N MET A 20 -10.32 24.79 0.23
CA MET A 20 -10.44 26.03 -0.54
C MET A 20 -10.13 25.81 -2.02
N CYS A 21 -9.06 25.06 -2.35
CA CYS A 21 -8.75 24.72 -3.73
C CYS A 21 -9.93 24.01 -4.42
N ARG A 22 -10.54 23.02 -3.75
CA ARG A 22 -11.69 22.30 -4.31
C ARG A 22 -12.91 23.19 -4.52
N LYS A 23 -13.21 24.08 -3.56
CA LYS A 23 -14.32 25.05 -3.68
C LYS A 23 -14.09 26.03 -4.81
N PHE A 24 -12.85 26.42 -5.08
CA PHE A 24 -12.49 27.21 -6.24
C PHE A 24 -12.38 26.41 -7.56
N GLY A 25 -12.71 25.12 -7.55
CA GLY A 25 -12.63 24.27 -8.74
C GLY A 25 -11.21 24.02 -9.26
N ILE A 26 -10.18 24.25 -8.42
CA ILE A 26 -8.77 24.05 -8.78
C ILE A 26 -8.19 22.81 -8.07
N LYS A 27 -7.25 22.14 -8.75
CA LYS A 27 -6.63 20.94 -8.22
C LYS A 27 -5.74 21.26 -7.00
N PRO A 28 -5.88 20.56 -5.85
CA PRO A 28 -5.04 20.78 -4.68
C PRO A 28 -3.62 20.22 -4.92
N ASN A 29 -2.71 21.07 -5.35
CA ASN A 29 -1.30 20.78 -5.61
C ASN A 29 -0.40 21.90 -5.08
N GLY A 30 0.93 21.68 -5.10
CA GLY A 30 1.90 22.63 -4.52
C GLY A 30 1.80 24.06 -5.08
N GLY A 31 1.60 24.22 -6.40
CA GLY A 31 1.45 25.52 -7.03
C GLY A 31 0.19 26.27 -6.58
N ASN A 32 -0.94 25.57 -6.58
CA ASN A 32 -2.22 26.14 -6.18
C ASN A 32 -2.26 26.41 -4.65
N TYR A 33 -1.63 25.57 -3.85
CA TYR A 33 -1.46 25.86 -2.42
C TYR A 33 -0.70 27.15 -2.18
N LYS A 34 0.42 27.35 -2.90
CA LYS A 34 1.22 28.58 -2.80
C LYS A 34 0.40 29.81 -3.20
N THR A 35 -0.40 29.71 -4.27
CA THR A 35 -1.26 30.81 -4.73
C THR A 35 -2.28 31.19 -3.67
N ILE A 36 -3.06 30.22 -3.16
CA ILE A 36 -4.07 30.47 -2.11
C ILE A 36 -3.41 31.03 -0.85
N HIS A 37 -2.25 30.48 -0.45
CA HIS A 37 -1.53 30.93 0.72
C HIS A 37 -1.08 32.40 0.59
N ASN A 38 -0.60 32.80 -0.59
CA ASN A 38 -0.20 34.17 -0.86
C ASN A 38 -1.42 35.13 -0.87
N GLU A 39 -2.55 34.70 -1.42
CA GLU A 39 -3.78 35.50 -1.41
C GLU A 39 -4.33 35.69 0.01
N LEU A 40 -4.35 34.61 0.83
CA LEU A 40 -4.73 34.70 2.25
C LEU A 40 -3.83 35.66 3.04
N LYS A 41 -2.53 35.58 2.82
CA LYS A 41 -1.55 36.45 3.44
C LYS A 41 -1.69 37.90 2.97
N TYR A 42 -1.91 38.10 1.67
CA TYR A 42 -2.05 39.45 1.09
C TYR A 42 -3.27 40.19 1.65
N TYR A 43 -4.39 39.50 1.79
CA TYR A 43 -5.63 40.07 2.33
C TYR A 43 -5.74 40.01 3.85
N GLY A 44 -4.76 39.41 4.55
CA GLY A 44 -4.77 39.29 6.01
C GLY A 44 -5.91 38.46 6.57
N ILE A 45 -6.33 37.41 5.84
CA ILE A 45 -7.47 36.56 6.25
C ILE A 45 -7.02 35.56 7.30
N ASP A 46 -7.75 35.50 8.42
CA ASP A 46 -7.49 34.56 9.50
C ASP A 46 -7.82 33.11 9.07
N THR A 47 -6.85 32.24 9.30
CA THR A 47 -6.94 30.78 9.02
C THR A 47 -6.63 29.94 10.27
N SER A 48 -6.74 30.52 11.47
CA SER A 48 -6.46 29.84 12.74
C SER A 48 -7.34 28.59 12.97
N HIS A 49 -8.52 28.58 12.37
CA HIS A 49 -9.47 27.44 12.41
C HIS A 49 -9.10 26.30 11.46
N PHE A 50 -8.09 26.46 10.60
CA PHE A 50 -7.66 25.40 9.70
C PHE A 50 -6.96 24.29 10.47
N THR A 51 -7.38 23.04 10.23
CA THR A 51 -6.82 21.86 10.91
C THR A 51 -5.46 21.42 10.38
N GLY A 52 -4.96 22.05 9.29
CA GLY A 52 -3.67 21.74 8.70
C GLY A 52 -3.55 20.28 8.28
N GLN A 53 -2.42 19.64 8.58
CA GLN A 53 -2.16 18.23 8.26
C GLN A 53 -2.99 17.26 9.11
N GLY A 54 -3.54 17.73 10.22
CA GLY A 54 -4.36 16.95 11.16
C GLY A 54 -5.85 16.94 10.86
N TRP A 55 -6.29 17.27 9.64
CA TRP A 55 -7.71 17.43 9.27
C TRP A 55 -8.59 16.20 9.58
N ASN A 56 -7.99 15.01 9.67
CA ASN A 56 -8.66 13.75 9.94
C ASN A 56 -8.49 13.25 11.39
N ILE A 57 -7.83 14.02 12.26
CA ILE A 57 -7.70 13.66 13.69
C ILE A 57 -9.10 13.60 14.29
N GLY A 58 -9.44 12.45 14.89
CA GLY A 58 -10.75 12.22 15.48
C GLY A 58 -11.85 11.77 14.51
N LEU A 59 -11.61 11.78 13.19
CA LEU A 59 -12.52 11.18 12.24
C LEU A 59 -12.36 9.66 12.25
N LYS A 60 -13.47 8.92 12.33
CA LYS A 60 -13.45 7.47 12.14
C LYS A 60 -13.06 7.17 10.70
N HIS A 61 -11.89 6.60 10.50
CA HIS A 61 -11.49 6.07 9.21
C HIS A 61 -12.19 4.73 9.00
N ASN A 62 -13.09 4.66 8.05
CA ASN A 62 -13.65 3.38 7.61
C ASN A 62 -12.63 2.74 6.66
N PRO A 63 -11.86 1.73 7.12
CA PRO A 63 -10.94 1.02 6.24
C PRO A 63 -11.75 0.37 5.11
N ARG A 64 -11.18 0.36 3.91
CA ARG A 64 -11.77 -0.42 2.81
C ARG A 64 -11.86 -1.87 3.25
N PRO A 65 -12.98 -2.56 2.99
CA PRO A 65 -13.08 -3.98 3.29
C PRO A 65 -11.92 -4.73 2.62
N PRO A 66 -11.36 -5.75 3.28
CA PRO A 66 -10.30 -6.55 2.69
C PRO A 66 -10.82 -7.19 1.39
N LYS A 67 -9.97 -7.22 0.36
CA LYS A 67 -10.29 -7.95 -0.87
C LYS A 67 -10.57 -9.41 -0.54
N ASP A 68 -11.53 -10.00 -1.23
CA ASP A 68 -11.79 -11.43 -1.13
C ASP A 68 -10.53 -12.25 -1.51
N ILE A 69 -10.28 -13.36 -0.78
CA ILE A 69 -9.08 -14.17 -1.00
C ILE A 69 -9.09 -14.82 -2.39
N ASP A 70 -10.23 -15.27 -2.88
CA ASP A 70 -10.37 -15.90 -4.19
C ASP A 70 -10.06 -14.93 -5.33
N SER A 71 -10.36 -13.64 -5.14
CA SER A 71 -9.99 -12.60 -6.10
C SER A 71 -8.48 -12.29 -6.14
N ILE A 72 -7.73 -12.77 -5.15
CA ILE A 72 -6.28 -12.61 -5.06
C ILE A 72 -5.55 -13.84 -5.59
N LEU A 73 -6.12 -15.05 -5.38
CA LEU A 73 -5.54 -16.34 -5.78
C LEU A 73 -5.72 -16.63 -7.29
N THR A 74 -5.27 -15.69 -8.11
CA THR A 74 -5.37 -15.74 -9.59
C THR A 74 -3.99 -15.70 -10.23
N ASP A 75 -3.92 -16.01 -11.51
CA ASP A 75 -2.68 -16.05 -12.31
C ASP A 75 -2.15 -14.64 -12.70
N ASN A 76 -2.93 -13.59 -12.48
CA ASN A 76 -2.52 -12.21 -12.79
C ASN A 76 -2.88 -11.26 -11.64
N SER A 77 -2.28 -11.47 -10.48
CA SER A 77 -2.56 -10.75 -9.24
C SER A 77 -1.39 -9.85 -8.83
N ASN A 78 -1.67 -8.56 -8.65
CA ASN A 78 -0.70 -7.59 -8.12
C ASN A 78 -0.63 -7.56 -6.59
N TYR A 79 -1.16 -8.60 -5.92
CA TYR A 79 -1.17 -8.63 -4.46
C TYR A 79 0.21 -8.99 -3.91
N GLN A 80 0.70 -8.22 -2.93
CA GLN A 80 2.04 -8.38 -2.39
C GLN A 80 2.22 -9.74 -1.70
N SER A 81 3.25 -10.50 -2.07
CA SER A 81 3.54 -11.85 -1.56
C SER A 81 3.62 -11.91 -0.03
N TYR A 82 4.22 -10.90 0.62
CA TYR A 82 4.26 -10.84 2.09
C TYR A 82 2.86 -10.76 2.72
N LYS A 83 1.98 -9.93 2.17
CA LYS A 83 0.60 -9.81 2.65
C LYS A 83 -0.21 -11.06 2.34
N LEU A 84 0.02 -11.65 1.16
CA LEU A 84 -0.62 -12.90 0.76
C LEU A 84 -0.25 -14.03 1.71
N LYS A 85 1.04 -14.23 2.01
CA LYS A 85 1.51 -15.22 2.97
C LYS A 85 0.77 -15.14 4.31
N ASN A 86 0.67 -13.92 4.86
CA ASN A 86 -0.01 -13.73 6.14
C ASN A 86 -1.52 -14.02 6.07
N ARG A 87 -2.14 -13.73 4.93
CA ARG A 87 -3.54 -14.08 4.70
C ARG A 87 -3.74 -15.57 4.54
N LEU A 88 -2.90 -16.27 3.79
CA LEU A 88 -2.95 -17.73 3.66
C LEU A 88 -2.91 -18.42 5.02
N PHE A 89 -2.07 -17.93 5.94
CA PHE A 89 -2.02 -18.43 7.31
C PHE A 89 -3.29 -18.11 8.11
N LYS A 90 -3.80 -16.88 7.96
CA LYS A 90 -5.01 -16.44 8.68
C LYS A 90 -6.27 -17.18 8.22
N GLU A 91 -6.36 -17.46 6.92
CA GLU A 91 -7.50 -18.17 6.30
C GLU A 91 -7.36 -19.71 6.42
N GLY A 92 -6.25 -20.21 7.00
CA GLY A 92 -6.01 -21.66 7.15
C GLY A 92 -5.67 -22.40 5.86
N LEU A 93 -5.38 -21.67 4.77
CA LEU A 93 -5.05 -22.26 3.46
C LEU A 93 -3.62 -22.80 3.40
N LYS A 94 -2.75 -22.35 4.28
CA LYS A 94 -1.37 -22.83 4.47
C LYS A 94 -1.04 -22.89 5.96
N GLU A 95 -0.21 -23.86 6.35
CA GLU A 95 0.29 -23.99 7.71
C GLU A 95 1.56 -23.14 7.92
N LYS A 96 1.82 -22.76 9.18
CA LYS A 96 3.05 -22.04 9.54
C LYS A 96 4.23 -22.99 9.72
N LYS A 97 4.56 -23.74 8.66
CA LYS A 97 5.72 -24.63 8.60
C LYS A 97 6.37 -24.57 7.23
N CYS A 98 7.63 -24.93 7.13
CA CYS A 98 8.29 -25.09 5.83
C CYS A 98 7.74 -26.34 5.12
N GLU A 99 7.17 -26.15 3.93
CA GLU A 99 6.58 -27.26 3.14
C GLU A 99 7.65 -28.22 2.57
N CYS A 100 8.94 -27.81 2.56
CA CYS A 100 10.04 -28.65 2.11
C CYS A 100 10.65 -29.48 3.25
N CYS A 101 11.12 -28.84 4.33
CA CYS A 101 11.81 -29.55 5.42
C CYS A 101 10.92 -29.81 6.65
N GLY A 102 9.68 -29.32 6.68
CA GLY A 102 8.74 -29.49 7.78
C GLY A 102 9.02 -28.66 9.04
N ASN A 103 10.12 -27.91 9.08
CA ASN A 103 10.52 -27.17 10.28
C ASN A 103 9.56 -26.02 10.56
N THR A 104 9.24 -25.84 11.84
CA THR A 104 8.44 -24.73 12.40
C THR A 104 9.28 -23.77 13.23
N GLU A 105 10.45 -24.23 13.69
CA GLU A 105 11.34 -23.49 14.60
C GLU A 105 12.79 -23.57 14.15
N TRP A 106 13.55 -22.56 14.54
CA TRP A 106 14.99 -22.50 14.39
C TRP A 106 15.62 -21.87 15.63
N MET A 107 16.54 -22.55 16.28
CA MET A 107 17.20 -22.08 17.50
C MET A 107 16.22 -21.63 18.60
N GLY A 108 15.14 -22.40 18.82
CA GLY A 108 14.13 -22.11 19.84
C GLY A 108 13.20 -20.92 19.52
N LYS A 109 13.19 -20.43 18.28
CA LYS A 109 12.30 -19.36 17.83
C LYS A 109 11.51 -19.82 16.60
N PRO A 110 10.29 -19.27 16.38
CA PRO A 110 9.54 -19.55 15.15
C PRO A 110 10.39 -19.24 13.92
N ILE A 111 10.46 -20.20 12.99
CA ILE A 111 11.26 -20.05 11.77
C ILE A 111 10.67 -18.94 10.88
N ALA A 112 11.54 -18.14 10.29
CA ALA A 112 11.12 -17.21 9.23
C ALA A 112 10.60 -18.02 8.03
N LEU A 113 9.42 -17.66 7.54
CA LEU A 113 8.81 -18.30 6.38
C LEU A 113 8.62 -17.29 5.25
N GLU A 114 8.87 -17.74 4.04
CA GLU A 114 8.75 -16.95 2.81
C GLU A 114 7.76 -17.62 1.85
N LEU A 115 7.03 -16.83 1.07
CA LEU A 115 6.15 -17.33 0.01
C LEU A 115 6.96 -17.48 -1.27
N HIS A 116 7.00 -18.68 -1.80
CA HIS A 116 7.68 -19.05 -3.03
C HIS A 116 6.66 -19.29 -4.14
N HIS A 117 6.92 -18.75 -5.34
CA HIS A 117 6.17 -19.03 -6.56
C HIS A 117 6.91 -20.13 -7.35
N ILE A 118 6.32 -21.31 -7.45
CA ILE A 118 6.95 -22.52 -8.02
C ILE A 118 7.42 -22.26 -9.46
N ASN A 119 6.61 -21.57 -10.26
CA ASN A 119 6.95 -21.22 -11.64
C ASN A 119 7.81 -19.97 -11.79
N GLY A 120 8.23 -19.32 -10.69
CA GLY A 120 9.01 -18.07 -10.70
C GLY A 120 8.24 -16.82 -11.09
N CYS A 121 6.95 -16.90 -11.39
CA CYS A 121 6.11 -15.76 -11.74
C CYS A 121 5.42 -15.19 -10.49
N ASN A 122 5.85 -14.02 -10.06
CA ASN A 122 5.36 -13.38 -8.83
C ASN A 122 3.92 -12.83 -8.92
N SER A 123 3.34 -12.77 -10.11
CA SER A 123 1.94 -12.40 -10.33
C SER A 123 0.99 -13.61 -10.36
N ASP A 124 1.51 -14.82 -10.49
CA ASP A 124 0.71 -16.05 -10.46
C ASP A 124 0.51 -16.52 -9.01
N ASN A 125 -0.52 -15.97 -8.39
CA ASN A 125 -0.89 -16.27 -7.00
C ASN A 125 -1.87 -17.45 -6.86
N ARG A 126 -2.07 -18.28 -7.88
CA ARG A 126 -2.86 -19.51 -7.73
C ARG A 126 -2.29 -20.39 -6.63
N LEU A 127 -3.14 -20.93 -5.76
CA LEU A 127 -2.72 -21.68 -4.57
C LEU A 127 -1.80 -22.86 -4.91
N ILE A 128 -2.03 -23.52 -6.05
CA ILE A 128 -1.21 -24.63 -6.56
C ILE A 128 0.22 -24.19 -6.92
N ASN A 129 0.42 -22.91 -7.24
CA ASN A 129 1.71 -22.34 -7.59
C ASN A 129 2.45 -21.76 -6.36
N LEU A 130 1.85 -21.81 -5.18
CA LEU A 130 2.39 -21.19 -3.96
C LEU A 130 2.91 -22.23 -2.98
N MET A 131 4.14 -22.04 -2.52
CA MET A 131 4.79 -22.86 -1.52
C MET A 131 5.35 -22.00 -0.39
N VAL A 132 5.20 -22.44 0.86
CA VAL A 132 5.77 -21.77 2.03
C VAL A 132 7.08 -22.45 2.40
N LEU A 133 8.18 -21.70 2.33
CA LEU A 133 9.53 -22.23 2.57
C LEU A 133 10.26 -21.44 3.65
N CYS A 134 11.16 -22.11 4.37
CA CYS A 134 12.16 -21.39 5.16
C CYS A 134 13.25 -20.81 4.23
N PRO A 135 14.04 -19.81 4.67
CA PRO A 135 15.06 -19.17 3.85
C PRO A 135 16.08 -20.16 3.25
N ASN A 136 16.47 -21.19 4.01
CA ASN A 136 17.42 -22.20 3.54
C ASN A 136 16.84 -23.03 2.38
N CYS A 137 15.62 -23.55 2.56
CA CYS A 137 14.95 -24.30 1.49
C CYS A 137 14.61 -23.42 0.30
N HIS A 138 14.23 -22.16 0.52
CA HIS A 138 13.98 -21.21 -0.55
C HIS A 138 15.24 -20.90 -1.37
N ALA A 139 16.39 -20.76 -0.71
CA ALA A 139 17.68 -20.53 -1.38
C ALA A 139 18.13 -21.70 -2.29
N MET A 140 17.58 -22.89 -2.07
CA MET A 140 17.88 -24.09 -2.88
C MET A 140 16.95 -24.29 -4.08
N THR A 141 15.99 -23.40 -4.28
CA THR A 141 15.06 -23.49 -5.43
C THR A 141 15.71 -22.97 -6.70
N ASP A 142 15.37 -23.56 -7.85
CA ASP A 142 15.97 -23.23 -9.17
C ASP A 142 15.74 -21.78 -9.61
N ASN A 143 14.67 -21.15 -9.14
CA ASN A 143 14.31 -19.78 -9.48
C ASN A 143 14.60 -18.77 -8.35
N TYR A 144 15.39 -19.16 -7.33
CA TYR A 144 15.75 -18.27 -6.23
C TYR A 144 16.44 -17.00 -6.75
N ARG A 145 15.94 -15.82 -6.31
CA ARG A 145 16.44 -14.51 -6.73
C ARG A 145 16.52 -14.31 -8.25
N GLY A 146 15.68 -15.03 -9.00
CA GLY A 146 15.61 -14.90 -10.46
C GLY A 146 16.71 -15.68 -11.21
N LEU A 147 17.32 -16.69 -10.61
CA LEU A 147 18.34 -17.54 -11.26
C LEU A 147 17.84 -18.14 -12.60
N ASN A 148 16.55 -18.46 -12.69
CA ASN A 148 15.94 -18.96 -13.94
C ASN A 148 15.86 -17.91 -15.06
N LYS A 149 16.02 -16.62 -14.78
CA LYS A 149 16.02 -15.56 -15.79
C LYS A 149 17.33 -15.52 -16.61
N SER A 150 18.39 -16.12 -16.06
CA SER A 150 19.69 -16.22 -16.74
C SER A 150 19.75 -17.37 -17.75
N ALA A 151 18.83 -18.34 -17.67
CA ALA A 151 18.78 -19.48 -18.57
C ALA A 151 18.02 -19.21 -19.88
N SER A 152 17.29 -18.10 -19.98
CA SER A 152 16.54 -17.69 -21.20
C SER A 152 17.26 -16.64 -22.04
N GLY A 153 18.51 -16.32 -21.70
CA GLY A 153 19.40 -15.49 -22.51
C GLY A 153 20.30 -16.39 -23.38
N GLU A 154 19.76 -16.92 -24.45
CA GLU A 154 20.61 -17.37 -25.57
C GLU A 154 21.13 -16.15 -26.33
N PRO A 155 22.38 -16.24 -26.90
CA PRO A 155 23.08 -15.12 -27.54
C PRO A 155 22.42 -14.64 -28.81
#